data_6385e8a8a5fff750dde4ba5f6a8125df
#
_entry.id   6385e8a8a5fff750dde4ba5f6a8125df
#
_cell.length_a   1.000
_cell.length_b   1.000
_cell.length_c   1.000
_cell.angle_alpha   90.00
_cell.angle_beta   90.00
_cell.angle_gamma   90.00
#
_symmetry.space_group_name_H-M   'P 1'
#
loop_
_entity.id
_entity.type
_entity.pdbx_description
1 polymer ?
#
loop_
_entity_poly.entity_id
_entity_poly.type
_entity_poly.pdbx_seq_one_letter_code
_entity_poly.pdbx_strand_id
1 'polypeptide(L)'
;MGSIPTASTKSLRAHSSVTANDSAAVLFDFGGTLDADGLPWKERVFRLFREEGAVVARERFEPSFCAADDALVGAIPATSSFQETVARLVTGVAVLLELPDHSIADRVARRFLGDALTTIAGNVPLLSELARRYRLGIVSNFYGNLTRVCDDAGIRSLFGALVDSAEVGWTKPDPRIFQRALGALGVSASAATFIGDSLPRDMAGARAVGMRHIWLAGAEPSADGPCCRGDRQIRSLRELEAILL
;
A
#
# COMPACT_ATOMS: atom_id res chain seq x y z
N MET A 1 42.43 -44.93 -39.38
CA MET A 1 41.60 -43.78 -39.66
C MET A 1 40.31 -44.00 -38.86
N GLY A 2 40.24 -43.44 -37.68
CA GLY A 2 39.12 -43.62 -36.76
C GLY A 2 38.35 -42.34 -36.64
N SER A 3 37.07 -42.41 -36.94
CA SER A 3 36.13 -41.29 -36.78
C SER A 3 35.58 -41.28 -35.40
N ILE A 4 35.66 -40.11 -34.73
CA ILE A 4 35.12 -39.84 -33.40
C ILE A 4 33.67 -39.33 -33.56
N PRO A 5 32.68 -39.83 -32.82
CA PRO A 5 31.33 -39.25 -32.80
C PRO A 5 31.24 -38.11 -31.79
N THR A 6 30.84 -36.94 -32.26
CA THR A 6 30.50 -35.77 -31.45
C THR A 6 29.19 -35.97 -30.73
N ALA A 7 29.24 -35.95 -29.38
CA ALA A 7 28.07 -35.96 -28.54
C ALA A 7 27.45 -34.55 -28.47
N SER A 8 26.22 -34.43 -28.96
CA SER A 8 25.39 -33.22 -28.84
C SER A 8 24.68 -33.19 -27.48
N THR A 9 25.16 -32.35 -26.58
CA THR A 9 24.47 -32.07 -25.30
C THR A 9 23.33 -31.09 -25.52
N LYS A 10 22.12 -31.58 -25.63
CA LYS A 10 20.90 -30.76 -25.49
C LYS A 10 20.72 -30.39 -24.02
N SER A 11 21.02 -29.13 -23.67
CA SER A 11 20.63 -28.53 -22.42
C SER A 11 19.10 -28.32 -22.42
N LEU A 12 18.40 -29.17 -21.71
CA LEU A 12 16.99 -28.95 -21.36
C LEU A 12 16.92 -27.87 -20.28
N ARG A 13 16.60 -26.64 -20.65
CA ARG A 13 16.16 -25.63 -19.70
C ARG A 13 14.77 -26.03 -19.21
N ALA A 14 14.71 -26.53 -17.97
CA ALA A 14 13.46 -26.72 -17.28
C ALA A 14 12.87 -25.33 -16.98
N HIS A 15 11.77 -25.01 -17.65
CA HIS A 15 10.90 -23.90 -17.25
C HIS A 15 10.12 -24.41 -16.03
N SER A 16 10.59 -24.11 -14.82
CA SER A 16 9.79 -24.30 -13.63
C SER A 16 8.66 -23.29 -13.68
N SER A 17 7.44 -23.73 -13.82
CA SER A 17 6.22 -22.93 -13.58
C SER A 17 6.18 -22.59 -12.10
N VAL A 18 6.61 -21.37 -11.74
CA VAL A 18 6.51 -20.83 -10.37
C VAL A 18 5.02 -20.67 -10.07
N THR A 19 4.49 -21.48 -9.20
CA THR A 19 3.09 -21.39 -8.75
C THR A 19 2.94 -20.26 -7.73
N ALA A 20 1.72 -19.75 -7.50
CA ALA A 20 1.46 -18.67 -6.55
C ALA A 20 1.94 -18.98 -5.11
N ASN A 21 2.19 -20.25 -4.80
CA ASN A 21 2.64 -20.76 -3.51
C ASN A 21 4.16 -20.60 -3.24
N ASP A 22 4.95 -20.08 -4.19
CA ASP A 22 6.40 -19.95 -4.06
C ASP A 22 6.84 -18.55 -3.54
N SER A 23 5.92 -17.75 -2.98
CA SER A 23 6.29 -16.49 -2.32
C SER A 23 6.99 -16.75 -1.01
N ALA A 24 8.14 -16.10 -0.82
CA ALA A 24 8.84 -16.03 0.47
C ALA A 24 8.42 -14.79 1.27
N ALA A 25 7.83 -13.78 0.60
CA ALA A 25 7.38 -12.54 1.21
C ALA A 25 6.09 -12.00 0.57
N VAL A 26 5.32 -11.29 1.39
CA VAL A 26 4.15 -10.52 0.98
C VAL A 26 4.33 -9.09 1.48
N LEU A 27 4.28 -8.13 0.55
CA LEU A 27 4.43 -6.71 0.84
C LEU A 27 3.13 -5.99 0.55
N PHE A 28 2.83 -5.00 1.37
CA PHE A 28 1.59 -4.22 1.28
C PHE A 28 1.89 -2.73 1.13
N ASP A 29 1.03 -1.99 0.46
CA ASP A 29 0.87 -0.57 0.74
C ASP A 29 0.10 -0.40 2.06
N PHE A 30 0.16 0.81 2.65
CA PHE A 30 -0.57 1.13 3.87
C PHE A 30 -1.87 1.85 3.58
N GLY A 31 -1.79 3.09 3.08
CA GLY A 31 -2.94 3.99 2.93
C GLY A 31 -3.83 3.64 1.74
N GLY A 32 -5.09 3.31 2.00
CA GLY A 32 -6.00 2.77 1.00
C GLY A 32 -5.98 1.25 0.92
N THR A 33 -4.93 0.60 1.41
CA THR A 33 -4.76 -0.86 1.37
C THR A 33 -5.06 -1.49 2.73
N LEU A 34 -4.18 -1.35 3.71
CA LEU A 34 -4.35 -2.00 5.02
C LEU A 34 -5.45 -1.35 5.86
N ASP A 35 -5.68 -0.06 5.69
CA ASP A 35 -6.58 0.76 6.50
C ASP A 35 -7.95 1.06 5.85
N ALA A 36 -8.14 0.68 4.58
CA ALA A 36 -9.35 1.09 3.86
C ALA A 36 -9.84 0.15 2.75
N ASP A 37 -9.24 -1.04 2.61
CA ASP A 37 -9.69 -2.13 1.73
C ASP A 37 -9.95 -1.67 0.27
N GLY A 38 -9.00 -0.88 -0.28
CA GLY A 38 -9.03 -0.38 -1.66
C GLY A 38 -9.63 1.02 -1.84
N LEU A 39 -9.95 1.73 -0.76
CA LEU A 39 -10.43 3.11 -0.84
C LEU A 39 -9.29 4.11 -0.54
N PRO A 40 -8.77 4.84 -1.55
CA PRO A 40 -7.68 5.80 -1.34
C PRO A 40 -8.02 6.88 -0.31
N TRP A 41 -7.02 7.35 0.45
CA TRP A 41 -7.18 8.39 1.47
C TRP A 41 -7.89 9.64 0.93
N LYS A 42 -7.51 10.09 -0.27
CA LYS A 42 -8.12 11.25 -0.91
C LYS A 42 -9.64 11.09 -1.07
N GLU A 43 -10.08 9.95 -1.58
CA GLU A 43 -11.49 9.67 -1.79
C GLU A 43 -12.25 9.56 -0.47
N ARG A 44 -11.64 8.92 0.52
CA ARG A 44 -12.21 8.75 1.84
C ARG A 44 -12.36 10.09 2.56
N VAL A 45 -11.34 10.95 2.55
CA VAL A 45 -11.42 12.29 3.14
C VAL A 45 -12.47 13.12 2.43
N PHE A 46 -12.56 13.07 1.10
CA PHE A 46 -13.59 13.78 0.34
C PHE A 46 -15.01 13.37 0.75
N ARG A 47 -15.27 12.06 0.83
CA ARG A 47 -16.58 11.53 1.28
C ARG A 47 -16.92 12.00 2.68
N LEU A 48 -15.98 11.89 3.61
CA LEU A 48 -16.19 12.27 5.00
C LEU A 48 -16.47 13.77 5.13
N PHE A 49 -15.79 14.66 4.40
CA PHE A 49 -16.12 16.09 4.40
C PHE A 49 -17.56 16.34 3.95
N ARG A 50 -18.00 15.68 2.90
CA ARG A 50 -19.38 15.82 2.41
C ARG A 50 -20.43 15.27 3.39
N GLU A 51 -20.17 14.14 3.99
CA GLU A 51 -21.03 13.51 4.98
C GLU A 51 -21.14 14.35 6.27
N GLU A 52 -20.07 15.07 6.63
CA GLU A 52 -20.08 16.01 7.75
C GLU A 52 -20.65 17.39 7.40
N GLY A 53 -21.22 17.53 6.20
CA GLY A 53 -21.97 18.71 5.79
C GLY A 53 -21.16 19.77 5.04
N ALA A 54 -19.90 19.51 4.69
CA ALA A 54 -19.13 20.43 3.86
C ALA A 54 -19.63 20.42 2.40
N VAL A 55 -19.98 21.60 1.89
CA VAL A 55 -20.33 21.80 0.49
C VAL A 55 -19.06 22.10 -0.32
N VAL A 56 -18.41 21.04 -0.80
CA VAL A 56 -17.14 21.16 -1.51
C VAL A 56 -17.23 20.48 -2.86
N ALA A 57 -16.90 21.21 -3.94
CA ALA A 57 -16.73 20.67 -5.27
C ALA A 57 -15.39 19.90 -5.37
N ARG A 58 -15.40 18.81 -6.14
CA ARG A 58 -14.21 17.95 -6.32
C ARG A 58 -13.02 18.74 -6.89
N GLU A 59 -13.28 19.65 -7.80
CA GLU A 59 -12.27 20.48 -8.47
C GLU A 59 -11.51 21.41 -7.50
N ARG A 60 -12.14 21.79 -6.38
CA ARG A 60 -11.49 22.53 -5.29
C ARG A 60 -10.84 21.59 -4.28
N PHE A 61 -11.47 20.46 -4.01
CA PHE A 61 -10.99 19.51 -3.04
C PHE A 61 -9.65 18.86 -3.44
N GLU A 62 -9.56 18.37 -4.69
CA GLU A 62 -8.38 17.62 -5.12
C GLU A 62 -7.06 18.38 -4.98
N PRO A 63 -6.93 19.63 -5.49
CA PRO A 63 -5.69 20.40 -5.28
C PRO A 63 -5.44 20.73 -3.80
N SER A 64 -6.50 21.00 -3.01
CA SER A 64 -6.36 21.26 -1.58
C SER A 64 -5.87 20.04 -0.82
N PHE A 65 -6.39 18.85 -1.16
CA PHE A 65 -5.90 17.60 -0.57
C PHE A 65 -4.43 17.35 -0.92
N CYS A 66 -4.07 17.43 -2.21
CA CYS A 66 -2.68 17.22 -2.64
C CYS A 66 -1.71 18.20 -1.96
N ALA A 67 -2.07 19.47 -1.87
CA ALA A 67 -1.23 20.47 -1.21
C ALA A 67 -1.07 20.22 0.29
N ALA A 68 -2.14 19.81 0.98
CA ALA A 68 -2.08 19.46 2.40
C ALA A 68 -1.27 18.18 2.64
N ASP A 69 -1.42 17.18 1.77
CA ASP A 69 -0.69 15.91 1.79
C ASP A 69 0.82 16.13 1.58
N ASP A 70 1.18 16.86 0.54
CA ASP A 70 2.57 17.21 0.23
C ASP A 70 3.24 18.02 1.35
N ALA A 71 2.48 18.92 1.99
CA ALA A 71 3.00 19.76 3.09
C ALA A 71 3.36 18.95 4.35
N LEU A 72 2.87 17.72 4.50
CA LEU A 72 3.20 16.86 5.63
C LEU A 72 4.52 16.11 5.43
N VAL A 73 4.96 15.91 4.19
CA VAL A 73 6.17 15.15 3.89
C VAL A 73 7.39 15.85 4.47
N GLY A 74 8.07 15.20 5.41
CA GLY A 74 9.23 15.75 6.11
C GLY A 74 8.90 16.84 7.14
N ALA A 75 7.64 17.27 7.29
CA ALA A 75 7.20 18.23 8.29
C ALA A 75 6.60 17.57 9.55
N ILE A 76 6.19 16.30 9.45
CA ILE A 76 5.70 15.54 10.60
C ILE A 76 6.89 14.91 11.33
N PRO A 77 7.01 15.09 12.68
CA PRO A 77 7.97 14.34 13.47
C PRO A 77 7.75 12.83 13.35
N ALA A 78 8.81 12.04 13.30
CA ALA A 78 8.73 10.58 13.24
C ALA A 78 7.97 9.95 14.44
N THR A 79 7.82 10.70 15.53
CA THR A 79 7.08 10.31 16.74
C THR A 79 5.60 10.65 16.71
N SER A 80 5.14 11.39 15.69
CA SER A 80 3.72 11.78 15.59
C SER A 80 2.82 10.55 15.43
N SER A 81 1.77 10.51 16.25
CA SER A 81 0.78 9.43 16.26
C SER A 81 -0.04 9.37 14.99
N PHE A 82 -0.74 8.24 14.78
CA PHE A 82 -1.68 8.10 13.68
C PHE A 82 -2.80 9.16 13.77
N GLN A 83 -3.29 9.41 14.99
CA GLN A 83 -4.29 10.45 15.24
C GLN A 83 -3.78 11.85 14.84
N GLU A 84 -2.56 12.23 15.24
CA GLU A 84 -1.96 13.52 14.90
C GLU A 84 -1.73 13.66 13.39
N THR A 85 -1.31 12.58 12.73
CA THR A 85 -1.10 12.55 11.28
C THR A 85 -2.40 12.85 10.54
N VAL A 86 -3.46 12.10 10.85
CA VAL A 86 -4.79 12.30 10.24
C VAL A 86 -5.34 13.68 10.56
N ALA A 87 -5.22 14.15 11.81
CA ALA A 87 -5.71 15.46 12.22
C ALA A 87 -5.01 16.59 11.44
N ARG A 88 -3.67 16.51 11.29
CA ARG A 88 -2.91 17.51 10.52
C ARG A 88 -3.31 17.54 9.05
N LEU A 89 -3.44 16.37 8.41
CA LEU A 89 -3.87 16.25 7.02
C LEU A 89 -5.26 16.91 6.83
N VAL A 90 -6.23 16.46 7.61
CA VAL A 90 -7.62 16.91 7.47
C VAL A 90 -7.77 18.39 7.80
N THR A 91 -7.07 18.89 8.83
CA THR A 91 -7.05 20.32 9.16
C THR A 91 -6.42 21.13 8.03
N GLY A 92 -5.30 20.66 7.45
CA GLY A 92 -4.66 21.31 6.30
C GLY A 92 -5.61 21.44 5.12
N VAL A 93 -6.33 20.36 4.80
CA VAL A 93 -7.37 20.36 3.74
C VAL A 93 -8.48 21.37 4.06
N ALA A 94 -8.99 21.40 5.30
CA ALA A 94 -10.06 22.31 5.71
C ALA A 94 -9.64 23.78 5.60
N VAL A 95 -8.41 24.09 5.98
CA VAL A 95 -7.82 25.45 5.88
C VAL A 95 -7.72 25.87 4.41
N LEU A 96 -7.19 25.01 3.53
CA LEU A 96 -7.05 25.32 2.11
C LEU A 96 -8.39 25.42 1.38
N LEU A 97 -9.42 24.75 1.88
CA LEU A 97 -10.80 24.87 1.41
C LEU A 97 -11.51 26.10 1.97
N GLU A 98 -10.92 26.81 2.93
CA GLU A 98 -11.52 27.95 3.63
C GLU A 98 -12.88 27.61 4.25
N LEU A 99 -12.99 26.42 4.88
CA LEU A 99 -14.25 26.00 5.48
C LEU A 99 -14.59 26.88 6.68
N PRO A 100 -15.82 27.44 6.75
CA PRO A 100 -16.22 28.34 7.82
C PRO A 100 -16.41 27.61 9.17
N ASP A 101 -16.77 26.34 9.15
CA ASP A 101 -16.92 25.51 10.35
C ASP A 101 -15.67 24.66 10.55
N HIS A 102 -14.77 25.12 11.42
CA HIS A 102 -13.55 24.40 11.77
C HIS A 102 -13.81 23.07 12.49
N SER A 103 -14.98 22.89 13.12
CA SER A 103 -15.33 21.64 13.82
C SER A 103 -15.55 20.46 12.87
N ILE A 104 -15.81 20.72 11.58
CA ILE A 104 -15.92 19.67 10.55
C ILE A 104 -14.63 18.87 10.46
N ALA A 105 -13.47 19.55 10.46
CA ALA A 105 -12.17 18.89 10.37
C ALA A 105 -11.95 17.88 11.51
N ASP A 106 -12.31 18.25 12.73
CA ASP A 106 -12.22 17.37 13.91
C ASP A 106 -13.15 16.15 13.81
N ARG A 107 -14.36 16.33 13.28
CA ARG A 107 -15.29 15.20 13.08
C ARG A 107 -14.79 14.27 12.00
N VAL A 108 -14.34 14.82 10.88
CA VAL A 108 -13.74 14.04 9.76
C VAL A 108 -12.52 13.25 10.23
N ALA A 109 -11.60 13.89 10.96
CA ALA A 109 -10.39 13.23 11.45
C ALA A 109 -10.70 12.07 12.41
N ARG A 110 -11.65 12.26 13.35
CA ARG A 110 -12.07 11.19 14.27
C ARG A 110 -12.72 10.03 13.54
N ARG A 111 -13.60 10.29 12.58
CA ARG A 111 -14.24 9.24 11.78
C ARG A 111 -13.23 8.50 10.94
N PHE A 112 -12.37 9.24 10.24
CA PHE A 112 -11.29 8.64 9.44
C PHE A 112 -10.44 7.69 10.28
N LEU A 113 -9.96 8.14 11.43
CA LEU A 113 -9.14 7.32 12.32
C LEU A 113 -9.90 6.09 12.84
N GLY A 114 -11.14 6.27 13.28
CA GLY A 114 -11.98 5.18 13.79
C GLY A 114 -12.20 4.08 12.75
N ASP A 115 -12.54 4.48 11.52
CA ASP A 115 -12.74 3.54 10.41
C ASP A 115 -11.42 2.84 10.02
N ALA A 116 -10.27 3.59 9.98
CA ALA A 116 -8.97 3.02 9.69
C ALA A 116 -8.59 1.94 10.71
N LEU A 117 -8.68 2.27 11.99
CA LEU A 117 -8.35 1.32 13.06
C LEU A 117 -9.28 0.11 13.06
N THR A 118 -10.57 0.30 12.75
CA THR A 118 -11.54 -0.80 12.62
C THR A 118 -11.17 -1.73 11.47
N THR A 119 -10.83 -1.17 10.31
CA THR A 119 -10.42 -1.96 9.14
C THR A 119 -9.12 -2.71 9.42
N ILE A 120 -8.11 -2.04 9.99
CA ILE A 120 -6.83 -2.68 10.35
C ILE A 120 -7.06 -3.81 11.34
N ALA A 121 -7.84 -3.59 12.40
CA ALA A 121 -8.15 -4.62 13.40
C ALA A 121 -8.85 -5.83 12.76
N GLY A 122 -9.75 -5.59 11.80
CA GLY A 122 -10.40 -6.65 11.02
C GLY A 122 -9.46 -7.46 10.14
N ASN A 123 -8.32 -6.87 9.73
CA ASN A 123 -7.30 -7.52 8.91
C ASN A 123 -6.24 -8.28 9.74
N VAL A 124 -6.13 -8.04 11.05
CA VAL A 124 -5.11 -8.68 11.91
C VAL A 124 -5.14 -10.21 11.85
N PRO A 125 -6.29 -10.91 11.86
CA PRO A 125 -6.31 -12.38 11.74
C PRO A 125 -5.66 -12.88 10.45
N LEU A 126 -6.00 -12.29 9.31
CA LEU A 126 -5.40 -12.61 8.01
C LEU A 126 -3.90 -12.34 8.01
N LEU A 127 -3.49 -11.14 8.44
CA LEU A 127 -2.08 -10.74 8.50
C LEU A 127 -1.27 -11.68 9.40
N SER A 128 -1.84 -12.10 10.55
CA SER A 128 -1.21 -13.03 11.47
C SER A 128 -1.01 -14.41 10.82
N GLU A 129 -1.99 -14.89 10.07
CA GLU A 129 -1.86 -16.18 9.36
C GLU A 129 -0.85 -16.08 8.20
N LEU A 130 -0.84 -14.98 7.47
CA LEU A 130 0.17 -14.73 6.45
C LEU A 130 1.58 -14.65 7.05
N ALA A 131 1.75 -14.01 8.22
CA ALA A 131 3.04 -13.89 8.91
C ALA A 131 3.64 -15.24 9.35
N ARG A 132 2.82 -16.30 9.48
CA ARG A 132 3.30 -17.66 9.76
C ARG A 132 3.96 -18.33 8.55
N ARG A 133 3.59 -17.91 7.34
CA ARG A 133 4.04 -18.52 6.08
C ARG A 133 5.01 -17.64 5.30
N TYR A 134 4.90 -16.33 5.46
CA TYR A 134 5.60 -15.32 4.66
C TYR A 134 6.29 -14.29 5.54
N ARG A 135 7.36 -13.70 5.06
CA ARG A 135 7.92 -12.47 5.63
C ARG A 135 7.03 -11.31 5.15
N LEU A 136 6.47 -10.56 6.09
CA LEU A 136 5.61 -9.42 5.73
C LEU A 136 6.41 -8.11 5.71
N GLY A 137 6.05 -7.22 4.80
CA GLY A 137 6.59 -5.86 4.70
C GLY A 137 5.53 -4.83 4.32
N ILE A 138 5.80 -3.57 4.64
CA ILE A 138 5.02 -2.42 4.16
C ILE A 138 5.94 -1.51 3.35
N VAL A 139 5.46 -1.03 2.20
CA VAL A 139 6.12 0.00 1.39
C VAL A 139 5.08 1.06 1.08
N SER A 140 5.22 2.25 1.66
CA SER A 140 4.23 3.31 1.51
C SER A 140 4.85 4.66 1.15
N ASN A 141 4.16 5.42 0.30
CA ASN A 141 4.40 6.84 0.17
C ASN A 141 3.78 7.50 1.41
N PHE A 142 4.64 7.84 2.38
CA PHE A 142 4.21 8.31 3.68
C PHE A 142 5.09 9.49 4.17
N TYR A 143 4.91 9.93 5.38
CA TYR A 143 5.40 11.23 5.84
C TYR A 143 6.67 11.15 6.72
N GLY A 144 7.20 9.96 7.00
CA GLY A 144 8.37 9.73 7.86
C GLY A 144 8.02 9.19 9.25
N ASN A 145 6.75 8.88 9.50
CA ASN A 145 6.27 8.35 10.77
C ASN A 145 5.49 7.03 10.65
N LEU A 146 5.65 6.30 9.54
CA LEU A 146 4.92 5.05 9.27
C LEU A 146 5.10 4.02 10.40
N THR A 147 6.31 3.91 10.96
CA THR A 147 6.59 3.00 12.08
C THR A 147 5.69 3.31 13.28
N ARG A 148 5.58 4.58 13.66
CA ARG A 148 4.74 5.02 14.77
C ARG A 148 3.26 4.77 14.49
N VAL A 149 2.81 5.03 13.27
CA VAL A 149 1.43 4.75 12.84
C VAL A 149 1.10 3.25 12.94
N CYS A 150 2.02 2.37 12.54
CA CYS A 150 1.86 0.93 12.68
C CYS A 150 1.88 0.46 14.14
N ASP A 151 2.65 1.11 15.02
CA ASP A 151 2.64 0.85 16.47
C ASP A 151 1.27 1.22 17.07
N ASP A 152 0.74 2.41 16.75
CA ASP A 152 -0.56 2.88 17.22
C ASP A 152 -1.71 1.99 16.72
N ALA A 153 -1.57 1.45 15.50
CA ALA A 153 -2.53 0.50 14.92
C ALA A 153 -2.36 -0.95 15.43
N GLY A 154 -1.35 -1.24 16.25
CA GLY A 154 -1.12 -2.55 16.83
C GLY A 154 -0.62 -3.62 15.87
N ILE A 155 -0.13 -3.25 14.69
CA ILE A 155 0.30 -4.19 13.64
C ILE A 155 1.81 -4.24 13.41
N ARG A 156 2.58 -3.33 14.01
CA ARG A 156 4.03 -3.20 13.78
C ARG A 156 4.79 -4.51 13.89
N SER A 157 4.45 -5.33 14.88
CA SER A 157 5.15 -6.60 15.18
C SER A 157 4.95 -7.68 14.11
N LEU A 158 3.96 -7.54 13.22
CA LEU A 158 3.69 -8.49 12.14
C LEU A 158 4.64 -8.30 10.95
N PHE A 159 5.30 -7.15 10.85
CA PHE A 159 6.07 -6.76 9.68
C PHE A 159 7.57 -6.74 9.95
N GLY A 160 8.32 -7.50 9.17
CA GLY A 160 9.79 -7.55 9.22
C GLY A 160 10.46 -6.34 8.56
N ALA A 161 9.75 -5.63 7.68
CA ALA A 161 10.22 -4.41 7.04
C ALA A 161 9.09 -3.38 6.94
N LEU A 162 9.41 -2.13 7.29
CA LEU A 162 8.58 -0.95 7.04
C LEU A 162 9.43 0.03 6.22
N VAL A 163 8.95 0.44 5.06
CA VAL A 163 9.65 1.38 4.18
C VAL A 163 8.75 2.58 3.93
N ASP A 164 9.13 3.68 4.55
CA ASP A 164 8.50 5.00 4.42
C ASP A 164 9.26 5.83 3.38
N SER A 165 8.56 6.37 2.40
CA SER A 165 9.16 7.13 1.31
C SER A 165 9.93 8.37 1.81
N ALA A 166 9.42 9.06 2.84
CA ALA A 166 10.08 10.23 3.39
C ALA A 166 11.39 9.90 4.12
N GLU A 167 11.49 8.69 4.72
CA GLU A 167 12.72 8.22 5.36
C GLU A 167 13.79 7.80 4.34
N VAL A 168 13.37 7.15 3.24
CA VAL A 168 14.33 6.60 2.27
C VAL A 168 14.62 7.54 1.10
N GLY A 169 13.82 8.59 0.90
CA GLY A 169 13.98 9.59 -0.16
C GLY A 169 13.53 9.12 -1.55
N TRP A 170 12.79 8.03 -1.65
CA TRP A 170 12.20 7.51 -2.88
C TRP A 170 10.72 7.21 -2.71
N THR A 171 9.91 7.62 -3.68
CA THR A 171 8.45 7.38 -3.69
C THR A 171 8.08 6.31 -4.71
N LYS A 172 7.06 5.50 -4.45
CA LYS A 172 6.47 4.62 -5.46
C LYS A 172 5.97 5.46 -6.65
N PRO A 173 6.22 5.08 -7.91
CA PRO A 173 6.67 3.76 -8.38
C PRO A 173 8.20 3.60 -8.54
N ASP A 174 9.04 4.44 -7.94
CA ASP A 174 10.49 4.28 -8.05
C ASP A 174 10.93 2.88 -7.61
N PRO A 175 11.66 2.10 -8.45
CA PRO A 175 12.05 0.74 -8.12
C PRO A 175 12.91 0.62 -6.86
N ARG A 176 13.64 1.67 -6.48
CA ARG A 176 14.54 1.68 -5.32
C ARG A 176 13.80 1.48 -4.01
N ILE A 177 12.56 1.99 -3.87
CA ILE A 177 11.77 1.83 -2.65
C ILE A 177 11.37 0.36 -2.44
N PHE A 178 11.00 -0.35 -3.52
CA PHE A 178 10.68 -1.78 -3.48
C PHE A 178 11.94 -2.62 -3.19
N GLN A 179 13.05 -2.31 -3.86
CA GLN A 179 14.34 -2.97 -3.63
C GLN A 179 14.81 -2.83 -2.18
N ARG A 180 14.58 -1.67 -1.56
CA ARG A 180 14.88 -1.43 -0.14
C ARG A 180 14.13 -2.42 0.76
N ALA A 181 12.84 -2.62 0.51
CA ALA A 181 12.01 -3.56 1.28
C ALA A 181 12.43 -5.01 1.05
N LEU A 182 12.68 -5.40 -0.20
CA LEU A 182 13.15 -6.74 -0.56
C LEU A 182 14.49 -7.06 0.11
N GLY A 183 15.43 -6.10 0.11
CA GLY A 183 16.71 -6.22 0.79
C GLY A 183 16.58 -6.37 2.30
N ALA A 184 15.69 -5.58 2.93
CA ALA A 184 15.42 -5.68 4.37
C ALA A 184 14.80 -7.03 4.76
N LEU A 185 13.98 -7.63 3.89
CA LEU A 185 13.39 -8.95 4.10
C LEU A 185 14.32 -10.10 3.67
N GLY A 186 15.41 -9.82 2.95
CA GLY A 186 16.33 -10.84 2.45
C GLY A 186 15.69 -11.78 1.43
N VAL A 187 14.86 -11.25 0.51
CA VAL A 187 14.16 -12.02 -0.51
C VAL A 187 14.39 -11.45 -1.91
N SER A 188 14.31 -12.31 -2.93
CA SER A 188 14.32 -11.86 -4.32
C SER A 188 12.96 -11.31 -4.74
N ALA A 189 12.94 -10.44 -5.74
CA ALA A 189 11.69 -9.88 -6.27
C ALA A 189 10.73 -10.97 -6.80
N SER A 190 11.24 -11.98 -7.49
CA SER A 190 10.44 -13.09 -8.01
C SER A 190 9.80 -13.97 -6.92
N ALA A 191 10.35 -13.95 -5.70
CA ALA A 191 9.82 -14.65 -4.54
C ALA A 191 8.95 -13.74 -3.64
N ALA A 192 8.55 -12.57 -4.12
CA ALA A 192 7.72 -11.63 -3.38
C ALA A 192 6.45 -11.25 -4.16
N THR A 193 5.37 -11.02 -3.42
CA THR A 193 4.10 -10.51 -3.95
C THR A 193 3.80 -9.16 -3.30
N PHE A 194 3.44 -8.16 -4.10
CA PHE A 194 3.01 -6.84 -3.62
C PHE A 194 1.49 -6.70 -3.73
N ILE A 195 0.86 -6.15 -2.69
CA ILE A 195 -0.57 -5.85 -2.65
C ILE A 195 -0.74 -4.35 -2.43
N GLY A 196 -1.55 -3.69 -3.26
CA GLY A 196 -1.80 -2.26 -3.15
C GLY A 196 -3.02 -1.82 -3.96
N ASP A 197 -3.52 -0.62 -3.69
CA ASP A 197 -4.72 -0.06 -4.34
C ASP A 197 -4.42 0.81 -5.56
N SER A 198 -3.18 1.25 -5.74
CA SER A 198 -2.80 2.19 -6.79
C SER A 198 -2.15 1.53 -8.01
N LEU A 199 -2.84 1.54 -9.16
CA LEU A 199 -2.28 1.02 -10.41
C LEU A 199 -0.96 1.73 -10.81
N PRO A 200 -0.87 3.08 -10.82
CA PRO A 200 0.34 3.77 -11.27
C PRO A 200 1.49 3.73 -10.26
N ARG A 201 1.22 3.58 -8.98
CA ARG A 201 2.26 3.59 -7.93
C ARG A 201 2.67 2.19 -7.51
N ASP A 202 1.70 1.34 -7.17
CA ASP A 202 1.93 0.03 -6.60
C ASP A 202 2.18 -1.02 -7.65
N MET A 203 1.22 -1.19 -8.57
CA MET A 203 1.28 -2.24 -9.57
C MET A 203 2.40 -1.99 -10.58
N ALA A 204 2.51 -0.75 -11.08
CA ALA A 204 3.58 -0.39 -12.01
C ALA A 204 4.97 -0.52 -11.36
N GLY A 205 5.12 -0.08 -10.10
CA GLY A 205 6.38 -0.16 -9.37
C GLY A 205 6.80 -1.59 -9.04
N ALA A 206 5.89 -2.40 -8.52
CA ALA A 206 6.14 -3.81 -8.22
C ALA A 206 6.53 -4.60 -9.49
N ARG A 207 5.82 -4.35 -10.60
CA ARG A 207 6.13 -4.95 -11.89
C ARG A 207 7.52 -4.55 -12.40
N ALA A 208 7.90 -3.28 -12.25
CA ALA A 208 9.19 -2.78 -12.71
C ALA A 208 10.38 -3.47 -12.04
N VAL A 209 10.23 -3.97 -10.83
CA VAL A 209 11.26 -4.75 -10.12
C VAL A 209 11.11 -6.27 -10.29
N GLY A 210 10.09 -6.75 -11.00
CA GLY A 210 9.84 -8.17 -11.24
C GLY A 210 9.14 -8.91 -10.10
N MET A 211 8.42 -8.19 -9.23
CA MET A 211 7.54 -8.78 -8.22
C MET A 211 6.23 -9.27 -8.84
N ARG A 212 5.64 -10.31 -8.26
CA ARG A 212 4.22 -10.58 -8.44
C ARG A 212 3.42 -9.47 -7.76
N HIS A 213 2.25 -9.18 -8.28
CA HIS A 213 1.42 -8.14 -7.70
C HIS A 213 -0.06 -8.48 -7.79
N ILE A 214 -0.83 -7.97 -6.83
CA ILE A 214 -2.27 -8.15 -6.72
C ILE A 214 -2.87 -6.76 -6.49
N TRP A 215 -3.75 -6.34 -7.40
CA TRP A 215 -4.41 -5.06 -7.28
C TRP A 215 -5.64 -5.15 -6.39
N LEU A 216 -5.66 -4.36 -5.34
CA LEU A 216 -6.82 -4.17 -4.46
C LEU A 216 -7.67 -3.02 -5.02
N ALA A 217 -8.64 -3.37 -5.86
CA ALA A 217 -9.51 -2.40 -6.53
C ALA A 217 -10.64 -1.86 -5.66
N GLY A 218 -10.85 -2.45 -4.47
CA GLY A 218 -11.97 -2.10 -3.59
C GLY A 218 -13.34 -2.52 -4.12
N ALA A 219 -14.38 -2.18 -3.38
CA ALA A 219 -15.76 -2.57 -3.69
C ALA A 219 -16.38 -1.74 -4.82
N GLU A 220 -15.92 -0.50 -5.01
CA GLU A 220 -16.45 0.40 -6.04
C GLU A 220 -15.93 0.01 -7.43
N PRO A 221 -16.77 0.10 -8.48
CA PRO A 221 -16.28 -0.09 -9.84
C PRO A 221 -15.22 0.97 -10.17
N SER A 222 -14.02 0.54 -10.53
CA SER A 222 -13.01 1.44 -11.09
C SER A 222 -13.19 1.51 -12.60
N ALA A 223 -13.05 2.73 -13.16
CA ALA A 223 -12.98 2.91 -14.61
C ALA A 223 -11.66 2.35 -15.18
N ASP A 224 -10.64 2.21 -14.31
CA ASP A 224 -9.35 1.66 -14.65
C ASP A 224 -9.39 0.14 -14.53
N GLY A 225 -8.93 -0.55 -15.54
CA GLY A 225 -8.69 -1.98 -15.49
C GLY A 225 -7.31 -2.32 -14.92
N PRO A 226 -7.00 -3.60 -14.67
CA PRO A 226 -5.67 -4.02 -14.23
C PRO A 226 -4.62 -3.54 -15.24
N CYS A 227 -3.41 -3.22 -14.73
CA CYS A 227 -2.34 -2.64 -15.56
C CYS A 227 -1.82 -3.60 -16.64
N CYS A 228 -2.07 -4.91 -16.49
CA CYS A 228 -1.66 -5.93 -17.44
C CYS A 228 -2.72 -7.02 -17.58
N ARG A 229 -2.83 -7.56 -18.78
CA ARG A 229 -3.73 -8.70 -19.03
C ARG A 229 -3.25 -9.90 -18.20
N GLY A 230 -4.15 -10.40 -17.32
CA GLY A 230 -3.86 -11.52 -16.44
C GLY A 230 -3.39 -11.12 -15.03
N ASP A 231 -3.27 -9.83 -14.74
CA ASP A 231 -3.04 -9.38 -13.37
C ASP A 231 -4.20 -9.80 -12.47
N ARG A 232 -3.85 -10.24 -11.26
CA ARG A 232 -4.84 -10.63 -10.27
C ARG A 232 -5.42 -9.39 -9.60
N GLN A 233 -6.75 -9.31 -9.58
CA GLN A 233 -7.50 -8.26 -8.90
C GLN A 233 -8.30 -8.86 -7.75
N ILE A 234 -8.36 -8.16 -6.64
CA ILE A 234 -9.22 -8.46 -5.49
C ILE A 234 -10.03 -7.22 -5.10
N ARG A 235 -11.13 -7.42 -4.39
CA ARG A 235 -11.99 -6.34 -3.88
C ARG A 235 -11.87 -6.15 -2.38
N SER A 236 -11.32 -7.12 -1.68
CA SER A 236 -11.03 -7.10 -0.26
C SER A 236 -9.78 -7.90 0.04
N LEU A 237 -9.02 -7.49 1.07
CA LEU A 237 -7.84 -8.25 1.52
C LEU A 237 -8.20 -9.67 1.96
N ARG A 238 -9.42 -9.94 2.39
CA ARG A 238 -9.87 -11.30 2.76
C ARG A 238 -9.77 -12.31 1.63
N GLU A 239 -9.84 -11.86 0.38
CA GLU A 239 -9.67 -12.77 -0.77
C GLU A 239 -8.25 -13.35 -0.87
N LEU A 240 -7.27 -12.76 -0.16
CA LEU A 240 -5.92 -13.30 -0.07
C LEU A 240 -5.87 -14.67 0.64
N GLU A 241 -6.86 -15.01 1.49
CA GLU A 241 -6.95 -16.34 2.09
C GLU A 241 -6.99 -17.43 1.02
N ALA A 242 -7.84 -17.28 0.03
CA ALA A 242 -7.97 -18.24 -1.07
C ALA A 242 -6.80 -18.22 -2.07
N ILE A 243 -5.96 -17.17 -2.02
CA ILE A 243 -4.88 -16.96 -2.99
C ILE A 243 -3.53 -17.40 -2.42
N LEU A 244 -3.31 -17.13 -1.12
CA LEU A 244 -2.02 -17.25 -0.47
C LEU A 244 -1.99 -18.27 0.68
N LEU A 245 -3.16 -18.67 1.21
CA LEU A 245 -3.28 -19.62 2.32
C LEU A 245 -3.81 -20.98 1.89
#